data_fccf25d93b722fd648c0e9d9f48e6af4
#
_entry.id   fccf25d93b722fd648c0e9d9f48e6af4
#
_cell.length_a   1.000
_cell.length_b   1.000
_cell.length_c   1.000
_cell.angle_alpha   90.00
_cell.angle_beta   90.00
_cell.angle_gamma   90.00
#
_symmetry.space_group_name_H-M   'P 1'
#
loop_
_entity.id
_entity.type
_entity.pdbx_description
1 polymer ?
#
loop_
_entity_poly.entity_id
_entity_poly.type
_entity_poly.pdbx_seq_one_letter_code
_entity_poly.pdbx_strand_id
1 'polypeptide(L)'
;MTSLDRRDFLRLGLVAGPASLVAGCGWDGGPLVRSKLATMSRLNDWVGENLLQSSKRLARVYPASARSPAMPGYHISRDVPALGDAAQWALEIGGEVKAPTALTLEMIQQLPRITYTVKHHCVEGWTAVATWTGVPFSAVAALVQPTDRARYVRFDSFDNGYFNGWDMASAMHPQTMLAYGFNDRPLMPDHGAPLRLYAPIKLGYKLTKYLTMVTFTSTRPGGYWEDQGYPWLGGI
;
A
#
# COMPACT_ATOMS: atom_id res chain seq x y z
N MET A 1 50.53 6.91 -16.29
CA MET A 1 49.33 6.35 -15.61
C MET A 1 49.85 5.38 -14.57
N THR A 2 49.92 5.79 -13.30
CA THR A 2 50.37 4.96 -12.18
C THR A 2 49.24 3.99 -11.84
N SER A 3 49.50 2.68 -11.97
CA SER A 3 48.54 1.64 -11.56
C SER A 3 48.42 1.68 -10.03
N LEU A 4 47.18 1.89 -9.54
CA LEU A 4 46.87 1.77 -8.13
C LEU A 4 47.12 0.32 -7.70
N ASP A 5 48.02 0.11 -6.74
CA ASP A 5 48.30 -1.20 -6.15
C ASP A 5 47.12 -1.62 -5.26
N ARG A 6 46.94 -2.94 -5.13
CA ARG A 6 45.89 -3.55 -4.32
C ARG A 6 45.88 -3.06 -2.84
N ARG A 7 47.06 -2.70 -2.33
CA ARG A 7 47.23 -2.09 -0.99
C ARG A 7 46.70 -0.66 -0.92
N ASP A 8 46.88 0.14 -1.98
CA ASP A 8 46.41 1.51 -2.02
C ASP A 8 44.91 1.58 -2.20
N PHE A 9 44.30 0.62 -2.92
CA PHE A 9 42.84 0.46 -3.00
C PHE A 9 42.22 0.10 -1.64
N LEU A 10 42.83 -0.81 -0.88
CA LEU A 10 42.37 -1.17 0.45
C LEU A 10 42.56 -0.05 1.47
N ARG A 11 43.65 0.73 1.38
CA ARG A 11 43.84 1.92 2.23
C ARG A 11 42.85 3.03 1.94
N LEU A 12 42.52 3.29 0.67
CA LEU A 12 41.50 4.23 0.26
C LEU A 12 40.11 3.77 0.76
N GLY A 13 39.77 2.48 0.68
CA GLY A 13 38.54 1.91 1.20
C GLY A 13 38.43 1.99 2.73
N LEU A 14 39.54 1.81 3.46
CA LEU A 14 39.59 1.93 4.92
C LEU A 14 39.47 3.38 5.44
N VAL A 15 39.91 4.37 4.66
CA VAL A 15 39.82 5.77 5.05
C VAL A 15 38.50 6.40 4.56
N ALA A 16 38.04 6.07 3.35
CA ALA A 16 36.83 6.61 2.77
C ALA A 16 35.55 5.96 3.36
N GLY A 17 35.61 4.69 3.75
CA GLY A 17 34.48 3.95 4.29
C GLY A 17 33.92 4.53 5.61
N PRO A 18 34.75 4.74 6.66
CA PRO A 18 34.28 5.36 7.90
C PRO A 18 33.84 6.82 7.75
N ALA A 19 34.52 7.60 6.89
CA ALA A 19 34.15 9.01 6.65
C ALA A 19 32.77 9.14 5.96
N SER A 20 32.43 8.22 5.06
CA SER A 20 31.11 8.20 4.42
C SER A 20 29.99 7.75 5.37
N LEU A 21 30.30 6.86 6.34
CA LEU A 21 29.33 6.44 7.37
C LEU A 21 29.03 7.55 8.39
N VAL A 22 30.02 8.37 8.74
CA VAL A 22 29.81 9.49 9.68
C VAL A 22 29.18 10.70 9.00
N ALA A 23 29.47 10.96 7.72
CA ALA A 23 28.86 12.03 6.94
C ALA A 23 27.42 11.73 6.53
N GLY A 24 26.99 10.45 6.57
CA GLY A 24 25.63 10.03 6.19
C GLY A 24 24.55 10.29 7.26
N CYS A 25 24.96 10.44 8.53
CA CYS A 25 24.01 10.72 9.60
C CYS A 25 23.66 12.22 9.62
N GLY A 26 22.59 12.61 8.95
CA GLY A 26 22.08 13.99 8.91
C GLY A 26 22.28 14.73 7.58
N TRP A 27 22.91 14.09 6.57
CA TRP A 27 22.99 14.66 5.23
C TRP A 27 21.84 14.18 4.35
N ASP A 28 20.87 15.04 4.17
CA ASP A 28 19.67 14.78 3.36
C ASP A 28 19.90 14.93 1.84
N GLY A 29 21.15 15.07 1.43
CA GLY A 29 21.57 15.29 0.04
C GLY A 29 21.18 16.68 -0.47
N GLY A 30 22.06 17.33 -1.23
CA GLY A 30 21.72 18.58 -1.93
C GLY A 30 20.66 18.33 -3.03
N PRO A 31 20.09 19.41 -3.63
CA PRO A 31 19.03 19.33 -4.65
C PRO A 31 19.36 18.37 -5.80
N LEU A 32 20.63 18.29 -6.19
CA LEU A 32 21.12 17.41 -7.26
C LEU A 32 21.00 15.92 -6.87
N VAL A 33 21.34 15.56 -5.64
CA VAL A 33 21.25 14.18 -5.15
C VAL A 33 19.78 13.78 -5.02
N ARG A 34 18.95 14.64 -4.44
CA ARG A 34 17.50 14.42 -4.34
C ARG A 34 16.85 14.22 -5.71
N SER A 35 17.21 15.03 -6.72
CA SER A 35 16.67 14.88 -8.07
C SER A 35 17.10 13.56 -8.73
N LYS A 36 18.34 13.12 -8.51
CA LYS A 36 18.82 11.83 -9.02
C LYS A 36 18.16 10.65 -8.32
N LEU A 37 17.99 10.70 -6.99
CA LEU A 37 17.28 9.68 -6.23
C LEU A 37 15.81 9.59 -6.67
N ALA A 38 15.14 10.73 -6.87
CA ALA A 38 13.78 10.76 -7.40
C ALA A 38 13.68 10.17 -8.82
N THR A 39 14.72 10.36 -9.66
CA THR A 39 14.76 9.75 -11.00
C THR A 39 14.94 8.24 -10.90
N MET A 40 15.82 7.76 -10.02
CA MET A 40 16.01 6.32 -9.77
C MET A 40 14.77 5.67 -9.19
N SER A 41 14.09 6.34 -8.27
CA SER A 41 12.81 5.85 -7.74
C SER A 41 11.76 5.68 -8.84
N ARG A 42 11.62 6.67 -9.74
CA ARG A 42 10.72 6.55 -10.90
C ARG A 42 11.09 5.41 -11.85
N LEU A 43 12.41 5.20 -12.07
CA LEU A 43 12.87 4.07 -12.88
C LEU A 43 12.54 2.72 -12.21
N ASN A 44 12.75 2.60 -10.90
CA ASN A 44 12.39 1.41 -10.14
C ASN A 44 10.88 1.14 -10.17
N ASP A 45 10.06 2.18 -10.01
CA ASP A 45 8.61 2.07 -10.16
C ASP A 45 8.24 1.59 -11.57
N TRP A 46 8.84 2.19 -12.61
CA TRP A 46 8.59 1.78 -13.99
C TRP A 46 8.98 0.32 -14.26
N VAL A 47 10.15 -0.11 -13.77
CA VAL A 47 10.60 -1.51 -13.86
C VAL A 47 9.62 -2.42 -13.12
N GLY A 48 9.22 -2.04 -11.91
CA GLY A 48 8.22 -2.75 -11.13
C GLY A 48 6.90 -2.93 -11.88
N GLU A 49 6.36 -1.82 -12.40
CA GLU A 49 5.07 -1.80 -13.11
C GLU A 49 5.09 -2.59 -14.42
N ASN A 50 6.18 -2.52 -15.19
CA ASN A 50 6.21 -3.02 -16.56
C ASN A 50 6.90 -4.37 -16.73
N LEU A 51 7.83 -4.74 -15.84
CA LEU A 51 8.64 -5.94 -15.99
C LEU A 51 8.43 -6.96 -14.86
N LEU A 52 8.19 -6.51 -13.63
CA LEU A 52 8.14 -7.39 -12.46
C LEU A 52 6.71 -7.64 -11.96
N GLN A 53 5.83 -6.66 -12.08
CA GLN A 53 4.44 -6.78 -11.61
C GLN A 53 3.65 -7.64 -12.58
N SER A 54 3.26 -8.83 -12.13
CA SER A 54 2.31 -9.66 -12.83
C SER A 54 0.94 -9.56 -12.15
N SER A 55 -0.03 -8.92 -12.82
CA SER A 55 -1.44 -8.90 -12.39
C SER A 55 -2.08 -10.29 -12.29
N LYS A 56 -1.37 -11.34 -12.73
CA LYS A 56 -1.82 -12.74 -12.69
C LYS A 56 -1.12 -13.55 -11.60
N ARG A 57 -0.03 -13.04 -10.99
CA ARG A 57 0.71 -13.79 -9.97
C ARG A 57 -0.01 -13.68 -8.63
N LEU A 58 -0.60 -14.78 -8.20
CA LEU A 58 -1.27 -14.86 -6.92
C LEU A 58 -0.26 -15.06 -5.78
N ALA A 59 -0.44 -14.33 -4.69
CA ALA A 59 0.24 -14.61 -3.44
C ALA A 59 -0.24 -15.93 -2.85
N ARG A 60 0.65 -16.63 -2.16
CA ARG A 60 0.38 -17.94 -1.54
C ARG A 60 -0.73 -17.81 -0.50
N VAL A 61 -1.71 -18.70 -0.58
CA VAL A 61 -2.74 -18.89 0.46
C VAL A 61 -2.26 -19.97 1.44
N TYR A 62 -2.50 -19.76 2.72
CA TYR A 62 -2.13 -20.63 3.83
C TYR A 62 -3.39 -21.23 4.49
N PRO A 63 -3.28 -22.36 5.20
CA PRO A 63 -4.37 -22.83 6.04
C PRO A 63 -4.57 -21.88 7.24
N ALA A 64 -5.78 -21.85 7.79
CA ALA A 64 -6.10 -20.99 8.95
C ALA A 64 -5.22 -21.28 10.17
N SER A 65 -4.75 -22.51 10.32
CA SER A 65 -3.82 -22.94 11.39
C SER A 65 -2.43 -22.29 11.31
N ALA A 66 -2.08 -21.69 10.17
CA ALA A 66 -0.82 -20.97 9.99
C ALA A 66 -0.88 -19.52 10.45
N ARG A 67 -2.01 -19.04 10.99
CA ARG A 67 -2.15 -17.67 11.48
C ARG A 67 -1.10 -17.36 12.53
N SER A 68 -0.51 -16.18 12.40
CA SER A 68 0.39 -15.65 13.43
C SER A 68 -0.40 -15.36 14.71
N PRO A 69 0.20 -15.57 15.90
CA PRO A 69 -0.47 -15.31 17.18
C PRO A 69 -0.85 -13.84 17.36
N ALA A 70 -0.09 -12.92 16.75
CA ALA A 70 -0.37 -11.50 16.76
C ALA A 70 0.00 -10.86 15.41
N MET A 71 -0.63 -9.74 15.11
CA MET A 71 -0.28 -8.85 14.02
C MET A 71 -0.35 -7.41 14.54
N PRO A 72 0.74 -6.62 14.45
CA PRO A 72 0.73 -5.22 14.88
C PRO A 72 -0.27 -4.39 14.07
N GLY A 73 -0.91 -3.41 14.73
CA GLY A 73 -1.77 -2.43 14.12
C GLY A 73 -1.14 -1.04 14.20
N TYR A 74 -0.76 -0.43 13.07
CA TYR A 74 -0.20 0.93 13.03
C TYR A 74 -1.21 1.91 12.42
N HIS A 75 -1.20 3.14 12.88
CA HIS A 75 -1.99 4.27 12.38
C HIS A 75 -1.15 5.56 12.51
N ILE A 76 -1.59 6.62 11.84
CA ILE A 76 -0.86 7.90 11.83
C ILE A 76 -1.30 8.78 13.02
N SER A 77 -2.57 8.74 13.36
CA SER A 77 -3.11 9.44 14.52
C SER A 77 -2.47 8.97 15.82
N ARG A 78 -2.42 9.83 16.83
CA ARG A 78 -1.87 9.50 18.16
C ARG A 78 -2.62 8.33 18.79
N ASP A 79 -3.95 8.37 18.69
CA ASP A 79 -4.85 7.34 19.24
C ASP A 79 -5.43 6.53 18.07
N VAL A 80 -5.88 5.32 18.36
CA VAL A 80 -6.53 4.46 17.34
C VAL A 80 -7.71 5.20 16.74
N PRO A 81 -7.74 5.45 15.42
CA PRO A 81 -8.85 6.12 14.78
C PRO A 81 -10.15 5.36 15.01
N ALA A 82 -11.18 6.10 15.44
CA ALA A 82 -12.51 5.56 15.67
C ALA A 82 -13.56 6.41 14.96
N LEU A 83 -14.57 5.76 14.40
CA LEU A 83 -15.73 6.45 13.86
C LEU A 83 -16.57 7.04 14.99
N GLY A 84 -16.95 8.31 14.86
CA GLY A 84 -17.86 8.94 15.81
C GLY A 84 -19.26 8.33 15.77
N ASP A 85 -19.81 8.13 14.57
CA ASP A 85 -21.10 7.47 14.32
C ASP A 85 -20.97 6.49 13.17
N ALA A 86 -20.89 5.21 13.49
CA ALA A 86 -20.77 4.14 12.50
C ALA A 86 -22.01 4.04 11.57
N ALA A 87 -23.19 4.50 12.02
CA ALA A 87 -24.41 4.46 11.21
C ALA A 87 -24.40 5.49 10.07
N GLN A 88 -23.59 6.55 10.18
CA GLN A 88 -23.47 7.56 9.14
C GLN A 88 -22.30 7.29 8.18
N TRP A 89 -21.52 6.25 8.43
CA TRP A 89 -20.39 5.94 7.56
C TRP A 89 -20.84 5.32 6.23
N ALA A 90 -20.31 5.85 5.15
CA ALA A 90 -20.41 5.26 3.84
C ALA A 90 -19.07 5.44 3.11
N LEU A 91 -18.73 4.48 2.25
CA LEU A 91 -17.60 4.60 1.33
C LEU A 91 -18.05 5.39 0.11
N GLU A 92 -17.50 6.58 -0.06
CA GLU A 92 -17.71 7.38 -1.27
C GLU A 92 -16.85 6.86 -2.42
N ILE A 93 -17.42 6.73 -3.61
CA ILE A 93 -16.70 6.26 -4.80
C ILE A 93 -17.02 7.17 -5.97
N GLY A 94 -15.95 7.75 -6.57
CA GLY A 94 -16.13 8.75 -7.62
C GLY A 94 -14.89 8.90 -8.53
N GLY A 95 -14.80 10.06 -9.18
CA GLY A 95 -13.75 10.40 -10.14
C GLY A 95 -14.07 9.94 -11.56
N GLU A 96 -13.14 9.32 -12.24
CA GLU A 96 -13.26 8.81 -13.61
C GLU A 96 -14.13 7.52 -13.67
N VAL A 97 -15.40 7.66 -13.30
CA VAL A 97 -16.42 6.59 -13.28
C VAL A 97 -17.71 7.08 -13.94
N LYS A 98 -18.54 6.14 -14.42
CA LYS A 98 -19.85 6.47 -15.02
C LYS A 98 -20.97 6.62 -13.99
N ALA A 99 -20.88 5.90 -12.87
CA ALA A 99 -21.90 5.83 -11.83
C ALA A 99 -21.29 6.07 -10.44
N PRO A 100 -20.91 7.32 -10.09
CA PRO A 100 -20.42 7.61 -8.75
C PRO A 100 -21.50 7.27 -7.72
N THR A 101 -21.08 6.72 -6.55
CA THR A 101 -21.99 6.22 -5.52
C THR A 101 -21.39 6.31 -4.13
N ALA A 102 -22.23 6.16 -3.12
CA ALA A 102 -21.81 5.91 -1.74
C ALA A 102 -22.39 4.56 -1.28
N LEU A 103 -21.56 3.73 -0.68
CA LEU A 103 -21.91 2.39 -0.21
C LEU A 103 -21.80 2.32 1.31
N THR A 104 -22.88 1.95 2.00
CA THR A 104 -22.82 1.61 3.42
C THR A 104 -22.08 0.27 3.60
N LEU A 105 -21.66 -0.04 4.84
CA LEU A 105 -21.02 -1.32 5.13
C LEU A 105 -21.92 -2.51 4.78
N GLU A 106 -23.22 -2.39 5.08
CA GLU A 106 -24.23 -3.42 4.78
C GLU A 106 -24.33 -3.66 3.26
N MET A 107 -24.36 -2.60 2.45
CA MET A 107 -24.37 -2.72 0.98
C MET A 107 -23.12 -3.43 0.47
N ILE A 108 -21.95 -3.10 1.02
CA ILE A 108 -20.69 -3.76 0.68
C ILE A 108 -20.73 -5.24 1.06
N GLN A 109 -21.27 -5.60 2.22
CA GLN A 109 -21.37 -6.97 2.69
C GLN A 109 -22.34 -7.85 1.87
N GLN A 110 -23.24 -7.24 1.11
CA GLN A 110 -24.11 -7.96 0.18
C GLN A 110 -23.41 -8.37 -1.14
N LEU A 111 -22.25 -7.80 -1.42
CA LEU A 111 -21.47 -8.16 -2.60
C LEU A 111 -20.79 -9.54 -2.41
N PRO A 112 -20.32 -10.18 -3.50
CA PRO A 112 -19.64 -11.47 -3.42
C PRO A 112 -18.49 -11.45 -2.41
N ARG A 113 -18.56 -12.32 -1.41
CA ARG A 113 -17.58 -12.40 -0.33
C ARG A 113 -16.40 -13.28 -0.72
N ILE A 114 -15.19 -12.82 -0.40
CA ILE A 114 -13.96 -13.62 -0.49
C ILE A 114 -13.24 -13.65 0.85
N THR A 115 -12.51 -14.74 1.08
CA THR A 115 -11.71 -14.92 2.31
C THR A 115 -10.38 -15.56 1.95
N TYR A 116 -9.28 -14.95 2.38
CA TYR A 116 -7.92 -15.46 2.19
C TYR A 116 -7.13 -15.44 3.50
N THR A 117 -6.42 -16.55 3.77
CA THR A 117 -5.35 -16.58 4.78
C THR A 117 -4.04 -16.39 4.05
N VAL A 118 -3.41 -15.24 4.22
CA VAL A 118 -2.23 -14.84 3.44
C VAL A 118 -1.19 -14.18 4.34
N LYS A 119 0.05 -14.13 3.86
CA LYS A 119 1.13 -13.44 4.55
C LYS A 119 1.05 -11.93 4.25
N HIS A 120 1.05 -11.14 5.31
CA HIS A 120 1.22 -9.69 5.29
C HIS A 120 2.71 -9.36 5.45
N HIS A 121 3.18 -8.38 4.69
CA HIS A 121 4.55 -7.90 4.74
C HIS A 121 4.57 -6.42 5.10
N CYS A 122 5.25 -6.08 6.20
CA CYS A 122 5.47 -4.69 6.59
C CYS A 122 6.81 -4.18 6.06
N VAL A 123 6.87 -2.89 5.74
CA VAL A 123 8.12 -2.22 5.35
C VAL A 123 9.16 -2.20 6.47
N GLU A 124 8.74 -2.32 7.72
CA GLU A 124 9.60 -2.44 8.90
C GLU A 124 10.28 -3.80 9.05
N GLY A 125 10.08 -4.73 8.09
CA GLY A 125 10.77 -6.02 8.04
C GLY A 125 10.06 -7.17 8.77
N TRP A 126 8.93 -6.96 9.45
CA TRP A 126 8.15 -8.06 10.02
C TRP A 126 7.08 -8.57 9.07
N THR A 127 6.64 -9.79 9.31
CA THR A 127 5.54 -10.42 8.56
C THR A 127 4.57 -11.10 9.53
N ALA A 128 3.29 -11.19 9.11
CA ALA A 128 2.28 -11.95 9.84
C ALA A 128 1.37 -12.69 8.85
N VAL A 129 0.94 -13.91 9.20
CA VAL A 129 -0.10 -14.62 8.47
C VAL A 129 -1.43 -14.33 9.12
N ALA A 130 -2.40 -13.84 8.36
CA ALA A 130 -3.73 -13.49 8.85
C ALA A 130 -4.80 -13.86 7.82
N THR A 131 -6.02 -14.08 8.30
CA THR A 131 -7.19 -14.28 7.46
C THR A 131 -7.94 -12.96 7.29
N TRP A 132 -8.16 -12.59 6.05
CA TRP A 132 -8.92 -11.40 5.67
C TRP A 132 -10.20 -11.81 4.98
N THR A 133 -11.30 -11.18 5.36
CA THR A 133 -12.63 -11.37 4.75
C THR A 133 -13.14 -10.04 4.24
N GLY A 134 -13.65 -10.02 3.03
CA GLY A 134 -14.13 -8.80 2.39
C GLY A 134 -14.75 -9.09 1.03
N VAL A 135 -14.80 -8.08 0.19
CA VAL A 135 -15.29 -8.17 -1.19
C VAL A 135 -14.16 -7.87 -2.17
N PRO A 136 -14.10 -8.52 -3.35
CA PRO A 136 -13.13 -8.15 -4.37
C PRO A 136 -13.28 -6.67 -4.73
N PHE A 137 -12.18 -5.93 -4.81
CA PHE A 137 -12.24 -4.55 -5.27
C PHE A 137 -12.83 -4.45 -6.69
N SER A 138 -12.58 -5.43 -7.54
CA SER A 138 -13.15 -5.51 -8.89
C SER A 138 -14.69 -5.56 -8.90
N ALA A 139 -15.33 -6.17 -7.90
CA ALA A 139 -16.79 -6.19 -7.78
C ALA A 139 -17.33 -4.79 -7.45
N VAL A 140 -16.64 -4.04 -6.60
CA VAL A 140 -16.98 -2.65 -6.30
C VAL A 140 -16.74 -1.74 -7.50
N ALA A 141 -15.61 -1.92 -8.20
CA ALA A 141 -15.31 -1.19 -9.42
C ALA A 141 -16.37 -1.42 -10.52
N ALA A 142 -16.89 -2.66 -10.64
CA ALA A 142 -17.95 -2.99 -11.62
C ALA A 142 -19.24 -2.19 -11.38
N LEU A 143 -19.58 -1.86 -10.14
CA LEU A 143 -20.76 -1.04 -9.82
C LEU A 143 -20.64 0.39 -10.37
N VAL A 144 -19.45 0.99 -10.25
CA VAL A 144 -19.21 2.38 -10.61
C VAL A 144 -18.76 2.57 -12.06
N GLN A 145 -18.37 1.48 -12.73
CA GLN A 145 -17.98 1.45 -14.15
C GLN A 145 -16.89 2.50 -14.47
N PRO A 146 -15.61 2.24 -14.07
CA PRO A 146 -14.52 3.14 -14.40
C PRO A 146 -14.46 3.43 -15.90
N THR A 147 -14.20 4.69 -16.29
CA THR A 147 -14.04 5.09 -17.68
C THR A 147 -12.67 4.66 -18.22
N ASP A 148 -12.47 4.72 -19.54
CA ASP A 148 -11.16 4.44 -20.17
C ASP A 148 -10.07 5.43 -19.75
N ARG A 149 -10.43 6.53 -19.12
CA ARG A 149 -9.50 7.51 -18.55
C ARG A 149 -8.99 7.13 -17.16
N ALA A 150 -9.65 6.21 -16.46
CA ALA A 150 -9.21 5.74 -15.15
C ALA A 150 -7.92 4.91 -15.29
N ARG A 151 -6.80 5.48 -14.89
CA ARG A 151 -5.47 4.84 -14.94
C ARG A 151 -4.98 4.45 -13.54
N TYR A 152 -5.48 5.14 -12.55
CA TYR A 152 -5.08 5.00 -11.15
C TYR A 152 -6.31 5.05 -10.23
N VAL A 153 -6.10 4.61 -8.99
CA VAL A 153 -7.10 4.71 -7.93
C VAL A 153 -6.44 5.35 -6.70
N ARG A 154 -7.09 6.35 -6.13
CA ARG A 154 -6.74 6.94 -4.86
C ARG A 154 -7.68 6.40 -3.79
N PHE A 155 -7.12 6.04 -2.65
CA PHE A 155 -7.81 5.55 -1.46
C PHE A 155 -7.55 6.51 -0.31
N ASP A 156 -8.59 7.17 0.19
CA ASP A 156 -8.51 8.12 1.29
C ASP A 156 -9.01 7.48 2.60
N SER A 157 -8.46 7.96 3.70
CA SER A 157 -8.69 7.47 5.06
C SER A 157 -9.17 8.60 5.96
N PHE A 158 -9.87 8.28 7.06
CA PHE A 158 -10.10 9.25 8.13
C PHE A 158 -8.95 9.27 9.18
N ASP A 159 -7.87 8.52 8.97
CA ASP A 159 -6.68 8.57 9.82
C ASP A 159 -5.77 9.73 9.41
N ASN A 160 -5.99 10.90 10.02
CA ASN A 160 -5.13 12.10 9.98
C ASN A 160 -4.52 12.41 8.58
N GLY A 161 -5.36 12.45 7.55
CA GLY A 161 -4.95 12.77 6.18
C GLY A 161 -4.19 11.66 5.46
N TYR A 162 -4.23 10.42 5.96
CA TYR A 162 -3.64 9.28 5.30
C TYR A 162 -4.37 8.96 3.99
N PHE A 163 -3.60 8.75 2.93
CA PHE A 163 -4.11 8.30 1.64
C PHE A 163 -3.05 7.52 0.88
N ASN A 164 -3.46 6.75 -0.13
CA ASN A 164 -2.59 6.04 -1.04
C ASN A 164 -3.08 6.09 -2.48
N GLY A 165 -2.10 6.12 -3.40
CA GLY A 165 -2.32 5.95 -4.82
C GLY A 165 -1.91 4.56 -5.31
N TRP A 166 -2.74 3.93 -6.14
CA TRP A 166 -2.48 2.62 -6.76
C TRP A 166 -2.67 2.69 -8.27
N ASP A 167 -1.91 1.89 -9.00
CA ASP A 167 -2.17 1.59 -10.41
C ASP A 167 -3.42 0.69 -10.55
N MET A 168 -4.11 0.80 -11.68
CA MET A 168 -5.31 0.00 -11.95
C MET A 168 -5.04 -1.50 -11.93
N ALA A 169 -3.87 -1.96 -12.41
CA ALA A 169 -3.55 -3.38 -12.44
C ALA A 169 -3.46 -3.96 -11.03
N SER A 170 -2.84 -3.25 -10.10
CA SER A 170 -2.80 -3.62 -8.67
C SER A 170 -4.18 -3.54 -8.02
N ALA A 171 -4.95 -2.48 -8.30
CA ALA A 171 -6.29 -2.32 -7.75
C ALA A 171 -7.23 -3.44 -8.21
N MET A 172 -7.17 -3.81 -9.49
CA MET A 172 -8.00 -4.86 -10.09
C MET A 172 -7.43 -6.27 -9.92
N HIS A 173 -6.33 -6.44 -9.17
CA HIS A 173 -5.75 -7.75 -8.93
C HIS A 173 -6.75 -8.70 -8.22
N PRO A 174 -6.82 -9.99 -8.58
CA PRO A 174 -7.81 -10.93 -8.03
C PRO A 174 -7.82 -11.06 -6.50
N GLN A 175 -6.68 -10.78 -5.83
CA GLN A 175 -6.58 -10.81 -4.37
C GLN A 175 -6.67 -9.42 -3.71
N THR A 176 -6.96 -8.36 -4.46
CA THR A 176 -7.25 -7.04 -3.90
C THR A 176 -8.70 -6.99 -3.44
N MET A 177 -8.90 -6.64 -2.17
CA MET A 177 -10.22 -6.61 -1.55
C MET A 177 -10.43 -5.34 -0.71
N LEU A 178 -11.68 -5.00 -0.50
CA LEU A 178 -12.11 -4.17 0.61
C LEU A 178 -12.50 -5.09 1.77
N ALA A 179 -11.65 -5.12 2.80
CA ALA A 179 -11.78 -6.04 3.92
C ALA A 179 -12.57 -5.40 5.07
N TYR A 180 -13.54 -6.15 5.60
CA TYR A 180 -14.33 -5.82 6.78
C TYR A 180 -14.25 -6.89 7.88
N GLY A 181 -13.48 -7.95 7.64
CA GLY A 181 -13.26 -9.04 8.60
C GLY A 181 -11.77 -9.40 8.72
N PHE A 182 -11.37 -9.79 9.92
CA PHE A 182 -10.03 -10.17 10.30
C PHE A 182 -10.04 -11.36 11.25
N ASN A 183 -9.36 -12.45 10.90
CA ASN A 183 -9.24 -13.68 11.71
C ASN A 183 -10.59 -14.21 12.20
N ASP A 184 -11.57 -14.35 11.28
CA ASP A 184 -12.93 -14.84 11.50
C ASP A 184 -13.80 -13.96 12.42
N ARG A 185 -13.41 -12.71 12.62
CA ARG A 185 -14.17 -11.70 13.40
C ARG A 185 -14.39 -10.44 12.57
N PRO A 186 -15.33 -9.58 12.94
CA PRO A 186 -15.39 -8.23 12.38
C PRO A 186 -14.05 -7.51 12.50
N LEU A 187 -13.75 -6.66 11.55
CA LEU A 187 -12.54 -5.87 11.56
C LEU A 187 -12.50 -4.97 12.80
N MET A 188 -11.38 -5.01 13.53
CA MET A 188 -11.20 -4.20 14.75
C MET A 188 -10.64 -2.81 14.39
N PRO A 189 -10.84 -1.79 15.25
CA PRO A 189 -10.29 -0.45 15.03
C PRO A 189 -8.78 -0.47 14.72
N ASP A 190 -7.96 -1.20 15.47
CA ASP A 190 -6.50 -1.32 15.27
C ASP A 190 -6.14 -1.79 13.85
N HIS A 191 -7.02 -2.55 13.24
CA HIS A 191 -6.82 -3.10 11.91
C HIS A 191 -7.57 -2.36 10.80
N GLY A 192 -8.24 -1.22 11.12
CA GLY A 192 -8.79 -0.32 10.12
C GLY A 192 -10.30 -0.41 9.93
N ALA A 193 -11.07 -0.78 10.99
CA ALA A 193 -12.54 -0.76 10.94
C ALA A 193 -13.09 0.63 10.55
N PRO A 194 -14.22 0.69 9.86
CA PRO A 194 -15.10 -0.43 9.48
C PRO A 194 -14.65 -1.15 8.22
N LEU A 195 -13.82 -0.51 7.38
CA LEU A 195 -13.38 -1.01 6.08
C LEU A 195 -11.95 -0.60 5.77
N ARG A 196 -11.20 -1.52 5.17
CA ARG A 196 -9.84 -1.24 4.71
C ARG A 196 -9.56 -1.81 3.34
N LEU A 197 -8.61 -1.22 2.63
CA LEU A 197 -7.97 -1.83 1.47
C LEU A 197 -6.99 -2.92 1.93
N TYR A 198 -7.04 -4.09 1.27
CA TYR A 198 -6.09 -5.16 1.51
C TYR A 198 -5.71 -5.88 0.21
N ALA A 199 -4.42 -6.16 0.05
CA ALA A 199 -3.89 -7.05 -0.98
C ALA A 199 -2.54 -7.63 -0.52
N PRO A 200 -2.32 -8.95 -0.64
CA PRO A 200 -1.05 -9.58 -0.22
C PRO A 200 0.12 -9.28 -1.16
N ILE A 201 -0.11 -8.59 -2.24
CA ILE A 201 0.89 -8.19 -3.26
C ILE A 201 1.53 -6.83 -2.99
N LYS A 202 1.15 -6.18 -1.90
CA LYS A 202 1.65 -4.84 -1.53
C LYS A 202 2.15 -4.83 -0.08
N LEU A 203 3.17 -4.03 0.16
CA LEU A 203 3.66 -3.74 1.52
C LEU A 203 2.60 -3.01 2.35
N GLY A 204 2.66 -3.20 3.67
CA GLY A 204 1.66 -2.74 4.61
C GLY A 204 1.27 -1.27 4.51
N TYR A 205 2.23 -0.38 4.22
CA TYR A 205 1.95 1.06 4.06
C TYR A 205 1.10 1.39 2.82
N LYS A 206 0.94 0.49 1.88
CA LYS A 206 0.02 0.65 0.73
C LYS A 206 -1.42 0.27 1.04
N LEU A 207 -1.67 -0.39 2.17
CA LEU A 207 -2.94 -1.01 2.52
C LEU A 207 -3.77 -0.06 3.39
N THR A 208 -4.39 0.93 2.76
CA THR A 208 -5.16 2.01 3.41
C THR A 208 -6.21 1.45 4.36
N LYS A 209 -6.12 1.81 5.64
CA LYS A 209 -7.11 1.55 6.69
C LYS A 209 -8.14 2.69 6.75
N TYR A 210 -9.25 2.45 7.45
CA TYR A 210 -10.23 3.49 7.77
C TYR A 210 -10.73 4.21 6.53
N LEU A 211 -11.07 3.46 5.47
CA LEU A 211 -11.47 4.01 4.18
C LEU A 211 -12.68 4.95 4.29
N THR A 212 -12.61 6.07 3.60
CA THR A 212 -13.71 7.02 3.44
C THR A 212 -14.07 7.24 1.98
N MET A 213 -13.06 7.27 1.09
CA MET A 213 -13.27 7.57 -0.31
C MET A 213 -12.37 6.73 -1.21
N VAL A 214 -12.89 6.38 -2.38
CA VAL A 214 -12.17 5.79 -3.50
C VAL A 214 -12.36 6.66 -4.72
N THR A 215 -11.28 7.22 -5.24
CA THR A 215 -11.32 8.10 -6.42
C THR A 215 -10.56 7.47 -7.57
N PHE A 216 -11.26 7.13 -8.65
CA PHE A 216 -10.65 6.76 -9.91
C PHE A 216 -10.11 7.99 -10.63
N THR A 217 -8.89 7.96 -11.16
CA THR A 217 -8.23 9.14 -11.72
C THR A 217 -7.37 8.81 -12.92
N SER A 218 -7.22 9.78 -13.82
CA SER A 218 -6.33 9.72 -14.98
C SER A 218 -4.89 10.09 -14.63
N THR A 219 -4.67 10.80 -13.51
CA THR A 219 -3.35 11.24 -13.05
C THR A 219 -2.87 10.39 -11.90
N ARG A 220 -1.58 10.07 -11.87
CA ARG A 220 -0.94 9.31 -10.79
C ARG A 220 -1.04 10.09 -9.47
N PRO A 221 -1.79 9.62 -8.48
CA PRO A 221 -1.84 10.26 -7.17
C PRO A 221 -0.55 9.98 -6.40
N GLY A 222 -0.21 10.84 -5.43
CA GLY A 222 0.80 10.58 -4.43
C GLY A 222 0.34 9.55 -3.39
N GLY A 223 0.86 9.66 -2.20
CA GLY A 223 0.47 8.90 -1.03
C GLY A 223 1.17 9.45 0.21
N TYR A 224 0.61 9.21 1.39
CA TYR A 224 1.15 9.76 2.62
C TYR A 224 2.64 9.46 2.83
N TRP A 225 3.06 8.21 2.66
CA TRP A 225 4.45 7.80 2.78
C TRP A 225 5.24 8.01 1.50
N GLU A 226 4.61 7.88 0.35
CA GLU A 226 5.23 8.08 -0.95
C GLU A 226 5.69 9.52 -1.13
N ASP A 227 4.92 10.48 -0.65
CA ASP A 227 5.29 11.90 -0.66
C ASP A 227 6.45 12.21 0.31
N GLN A 228 6.74 11.27 1.23
CA GLN A 228 7.90 11.28 2.12
C GLN A 228 9.07 10.43 1.60
N GLY A 229 9.00 9.91 0.37
CA GLY A 229 10.10 9.22 -0.32
C GLY A 229 10.02 7.69 -0.33
N TYR A 230 8.93 7.10 0.15
CA TYR A 230 8.72 5.65 0.00
C TYR A 230 8.39 5.28 -1.46
N PRO A 231 8.73 4.05 -1.91
CA PRO A 231 8.41 3.61 -3.26
C PRO A 231 6.91 3.67 -3.55
N TRP A 232 6.53 4.28 -4.66
CA TRP A 232 5.11 4.44 -4.99
C TRP A 232 4.40 3.11 -5.26
N LEU A 233 5.07 2.17 -5.93
CA LEU A 233 4.48 0.87 -6.24
C LEU A 233 4.30 0.01 -4.99
N GLY A 234 5.28 -0.04 -4.10
CA GLY A 234 5.25 -0.82 -2.86
C GLY A 234 4.87 -2.30 -3.06
N GLY A 235 5.29 -2.89 -4.20
CA GLY A 235 5.02 -4.28 -4.56
C GLY A 235 5.91 -5.28 -3.82
N ILE A 236 5.47 -6.55 -3.78
CA ILE A 236 6.19 -7.69 -3.18
C ILE A 236 6.48 -8.73 -4.26
#